data_3312ba103598ff67f3a1427ef1e0e167
#
_entry.id   3312ba103598ff67f3a1427ef1e0e167
#
_cell.length_a   1.000
_cell.length_b   1.000
_cell.length_c   1.000
_cell.angle_alpha   90.00
_cell.angle_beta   90.00
_cell.angle_gamma   90.00
#
_symmetry.space_group_name_H-M   'P 1'
#
loop_
_entity.id
_entity.type
_entity.pdbx_description
1 polymer ?
#
loop_
_entity_poly.entity_id
_entity_poly.type
_entity_poly.pdbx_seq_one_letter_code
_entity_poly.pdbx_strand_id
1 'polypeptide(L)'
;MSLSATTRRSSLLFSLRWLGIVAIVVASVGLLAAARPAGQEKDADTCSVCHEDLVTAFAQKAHTVIGEKSCTSCHGSAEKHVEEEGEGGVFAFGSSDLPQDKSARCLTCHSKDNPQYAISPHAKAALDCTPCHSVHGDTDRALLKTGVNKNCAVCHQDVVAQFQTNERHRLQEGIMTCTTCHDPHEAATRSRLGGFKDEQCIRCHTDKGGPFLYEHEASQVEGCASCHEVHGSNNRHMLTHQSTADLCFSCHGTAPSWHGYFSSQDTNCVTCHATIHGSNLDRRFLK
;
A
#
# COMPACT_ATOMS: atom_id res chain seq x y z
N MET A 1 18.14 -27.47 -74.20
CA MET A 1 17.11 -26.62 -73.60
C MET A 1 17.67 -26.02 -72.33
N SER A 2 17.89 -24.74 -72.37
CA SER A 2 18.54 -23.92 -71.34
C SER A 2 17.59 -23.65 -70.17
N LEU A 3 18.01 -23.84 -68.93
CA LEU A 3 17.39 -23.25 -67.77
C LEU A 3 18.44 -22.59 -66.88
N SER A 4 18.32 -21.37 -66.90
CA SER A 4 18.89 -20.19 -66.30
C SER A 4 19.39 -20.30 -64.87
N ALA A 5 20.63 -19.91 -64.63
CA ALA A 5 21.31 -19.70 -63.38
C ALA A 5 21.14 -18.21 -62.95
N THR A 6 20.04 -17.83 -62.29
CA THR A 6 19.84 -16.43 -61.89
C THR A 6 19.31 -16.23 -60.47
N THR A 7 19.28 -17.25 -59.61
CA THR A 7 18.63 -17.13 -58.28
C THR A 7 19.59 -17.21 -57.06
N ARG A 8 20.90 -17.20 -57.23
CA ARG A 8 21.85 -17.32 -56.09
C ARG A 8 22.57 -16.03 -55.66
N ARG A 9 22.35 -14.89 -56.33
CA ARG A 9 23.05 -13.63 -55.98
C ARG A 9 22.25 -12.73 -55.04
N SER A 10 20.94 -12.88 -54.92
CA SER A 10 20.09 -12.02 -54.09
C SER A 10 20.08 -12.38 -52.58
N SER A 11 20.36 -13.62 -52.21
CA SER A 11 20.31 -14.07 -50.81
C SER A 11 21.53 -13.66 -50.00
N LEU A 12 22.70 -13.54 -50.63
CA LEU A 12 23.93 -13.13 -49.94
C LEU A 12 23.99 -11.65 -49.61
N LEU A 13 23.41 -10.80 -50.45
CA LEU A 13 23.31 -9.34 -50.19
C LEU A 13 22.28 -9.02 -49.13
N PHE A 14 21.23 -9.84 -48.98
CA PHE A 14 20.21 -9.66 -47.94
C PHE A 14 20.75 -10.01 -46.53
N SER A 15 21.57 -11.07 -46.45
CA SER A 15 22.18 -11.50 -45.18
C SER A 15 23.22 -10.51 -44.67
N LEU A 16 24.02 -9.90 -45.53
CA LEU A 16 25.00 -8.89 -45.12
C LEU A 16 24.34 -7.58 -44.63
N ARG A 17 23.20 -7.19 -45.19
CA ARG A 17 22.45 -5.99 -44.73
C ARG A 17 21.83 -6.20 -43.34
N TRP A 18 21.33 -7.40 -43.04
CA TRP A 18 20.78 -7.70 -41.72
C TRP A 18 21.83 -7.79 -40.62
N LEU A 19 23.01 -8.35 -40.93
CA LEU A 19 24.15 -8.40 -40.01
C LEU A 19 24.69 -6.99 -39.68
N GLY A 20 24.71 -6.09 -40.65
CA GLY A 20 25.08 -4.68 -40.42
C GLY A 20 24.09 -3.92 -39.52
N ILE A 21 22.79 -4.16 -39.71
CA ILE A 21 21.73 -3.50 -38.88
C ILE A 21 21.76 -4.04 -37.46
N VAL A 22 21.91 -5.36 -37.25
CA VAL A 22 22.02 -5.95 -35.91
C VAL A 22 23.28 -5.46 -35.18
N ALA A 23 24.41 -5.33 -35.87
CA ALA A 23 25.63 -4.81 -35.27
C ALA A 23 25.49 -3.33 -34.85
N ILE A 24 24.78 -2.49 -35.62
CA ILE A 24 24.54 -1.10 -35.30
C ILE A 24 23.58 -0.99 -34.12
N VAL A 25 22.55 -1.84 -34.06
CA VAL A 25 21.57 -1.84 -32.93
C VAL A 25 22.22 -2.31 -31.63
N VAL A 26 23.07 -3.34 -31.69
CA VAL A 26 23.81 -3.82 -30.50
C VAL A 26 24.84 -2.79 -30.04
N ALA A 27 25.52 -2.09 -30.95
CA ALA A 27 26.45 -1.02 -30.60
C ALA A 27 25.73 0.20 -30.00
N SER A 28 24.54 0.54 -30.49
CA SER A 28 23.75 1.66 -29.95
C SER A 28 23.11 1.34 -28.57
N VAL A 29 22.72 0.09 -28.32
CA VAL A 29 22.23 -0.35 -26.99
C VAL A 29 23.39 -0.43 -25.99
N GLY A 30 24.57 -0.82 -26.39
CA GLY A 30 25.76 -0.83 -25.54
C GLY A 30 26.26 0.57 -25.16
N LEU A 31 26.08 1.58 -26.01
CA LEU A 31 26.46 2.96 -25.72
C LEU A 31 25.44 3.68 -24.81
N LEU A 32 24.17 3.26 -24.81
CA LEU A 32 23.14 3.82 -23.93
C LEU A 32 23.23 3.33 -22.48
N ALA A 33 23.94 2.24 -22.22
CA ALA A 33 24.15 1.71 -20.86
C ALA A 33 25.31 2.37 -20.09
N ALA A 34 26.04 3.29 -20.70
CA ALA A 34 27.23 3.89 -20.10
C ALA A 34 27.16 5.41 -19.87
N ALA A 35 26.04 6.05 -20.18
CA ALA A 35 25.85 7.47 -19.85
C ALA A 35 25.25 7.60 -18.45
N ARG A 36 26.04 7.41 -17.39
CA ARG A 36 25.79 8.05 -16.11
C ARG A 36 25.73 9.55 -16.34
N PRO A 37 24.66 10.25 -15.91
CA PRO A 37 24.65 11.70 -16.02
C PRO A 37 25.84 12.26 -15.22
N ALA A 38 26.67 13.08 -15.86
CA ALA A 38 27.91 13.64 -15.36
C ALA A 38 27.69 14.73 -14.27
N GLY A 39 26.71 14.55 -13.38
CA GLY A 39 26.29 15.54 -12.40
C GLY A 39 26.13 15.01 -10.98
N GLN A 40 26.38 13.72 -10.73
CA GLN A 40 26.15 13.09 -9.41
C GLN A 40 27.35 13.18 -8.45
N GLU A 41 28.46 13.75 -8.88
CA GLU A 41 29.73 13.61 -8.14
C GLU A 41 29.91 14.58 -6.96
N LYS A 42 29.36 15.80 -6.98
CA LYS A 42 29.82 16.83 -6.03
C LYS A 42 29.38 16.64 -4.58
N ASP A 43 28.09 16.38 -4.30
CA ASP A 43 27.65 16.14 -2.91
C ASP A 43 28.21 14.83 -2.37
N ALA A 44 28.14 13.78 -3.17
CA ALA A 44 28.62 12.45 -2.81
C ALA A 44 30.12 12.45 -2.54
N ASP A 45 30.93 13.12 -3.37
CA ASP A 45 32.40 13.20 -3.21
C ASP A 45 32.78 13.96 -1.92
N THR A 46 32.13 15.06 -1.63
CA THR A 46 32.39 15.83 -0.41
C THR A 46 31.95 15.05 0.85
N CYS A 47 30.76 14.46 0.83
CA CYS A 47 30.21 13.75 2.00
C CYS A 47 30.92 12.41 2.25
N SER A 48 31.41 11.73 1.21
CA SER A 48 32.07 10.43 1.32
C SER A 48 33.39 10.46 2.10
N VAL A 49 34.02 11.61 2.22
CA VAL A 49 35.26 11.78 3.00
C VAL A 49 35.07 11.34 4.46
N CYS A 50 33.87 11.60 5.04
CA CYS A 50 33.54 11.23 6.41
C CYS A 50 32.40 10.20 6.49
N HIS A 51 31.55 10.09 5.48
CA HIS A 51 30.35 9.27 5.45
C HIS A 51 30.37 8.21 4.33
N GLU A 52 31.51 7.54 4.12
CA GLU A 52 31.71 6.57 3.03
C GLU A 52 30.66 5.47 3.01
N ASP A 53 30.35 4.87 4.16
CA ASP A 53 29.37 3.79 4.27
C ASP A 53 27.97 4.25 3.86
N LEU A 54 27.56 5.45 4.28
CA LEU A 54 26.25 6.01 3.95
C LEU A 54 26.14 6.35 2.46
N VAL A 55 27.18 6.93 1.88
CA VAL A 55 27.22 7.27 0.44
C VAL A 55 27.16 5.99 -0.39
N THR A 56 27.91 4.97 0.00
CA THR A 56 27.91 3.66 -0.67
C THR A 56 26.54 2.98 -0.59
N ALA A 57 25.93 2.97 0.58
CA ALA A 57 24.58 2.42 0.76
C ALA A 57 23.53 3.20 -0.04
N PHE A 58 23.62 4.53 -0.04
CA PHE A 58 22.70 5.41 -0.76
C PHE A 58 22.81 5.27 -2.28
N ALA A 59 24.00 4.98 -2.81
CA ALA A 59 24.24 4.87 -4.26
C ALA A 59 23.35 3.84 -4.99
N GLN A 60 22.73 2.92 -4.25
CA GLN A 60 21.81 1.91 -4.77
C GLN A 60 20.34 2.19 -4.49
N LYS A 61 20.01 3.35 -3.92
CA LYS A 61 18.65 3.69 -3.50
C LYS A 61 17.91 4.54 -4.55
N ALA A 62 16.59 4.53 -4.47
CA ALA A 62 15.73 5.25 -5.41
C ALA A 62 16.02 6.76 -5.45
N HIS A 63 16.42 7.35 -4.33
CA HIS A 63 16.70 8.79 -4.22
C HIS A 63 17.98 9.24 -4.92
N THR A 64 18.81 8.32 -5.43
CA THR A 64 19.96 8.72 -6.28
C THR A 64 19.56 9.45 -7.56
N VAL A 65 18.29 9.33 -7.99
CA VAL A 65 17.74 10.08 -9.13
C VAL A 65 17.74 11.60 -8.92
N ILE A 66 17.88 12.09 -7.67
CA ILE A 66 17.97 13.51 -7.33
C ILE A 66 19.25 14.13 -7.90
N GLY A 67 20.31 13.33 -8.11
CA GLY A 67 21.55 13.76 -8.76
C GLY A 67 22.50 14.50 -7.84
N GLU A 68 23.12 15.58 -8.34
CA GLU A 68 24.21 16.32 -7.68
C GLU A 68 23.91 16.79 -6.25
N LYS A 69 22.65 17.06 -5.93
CA LYS A 69 22.20 17.54 -4.63
C LYS A 69 21.49 16.47 -3.80
N SER A 70 21.85 15.23 -3.99
CA SER A 70 21.15 14.10 -3.36
C SER A 70 21.18 14.18 -1.83
N CYS A 71 22.28 14.58 -1.22
CA CYS A 71 22.40 14.71 0.24
C CYS A 71 21.77 16.04 0.71
N THR A 72 22.17 17.14 0.10
CA THR A 72 21.76 18.49 0.52
C THR A 72 20.28 18.80 0.25
N SER A 73 19.63 18.09 -0.66
CA SER A 73 18.18 18.22 -0.88
C SER A 73 17.36 17.85 0.37
N CYS A 74 17.86 16.91 1.16
CA CYS A 74 17.21 16.48 2.41
C CYS A 74 17.84 17.17 3.64
N HIS A 75 19.18 17.21 3.69
CA HIS A 75 19.93 17.69 4.86
C HIS A 75 20.19 19.21 4.87
N GLY A 76 19.93 19.92 3.76
CA GLY A 76 20.23 21.33 3.61
C GLY A 76 21.71 21.58 3.31
N SER A 77 22.16 22.87 3.37
CA SER A 77 23.58 23.20 3.16
C SER A 77 24.47 22.56 4.21
N ALA A 78 25.56 21.96 3.75
CA ALA A 78 26.55 21.30 4.59
C ALA A 78 27.83 22.14 4.79
N GLU A 79 27.87 23.35 4.28
CA GLU A 79 29.08 24.19 4.33
C GLU A 79 29.58 24.34 5.77
N LYS A 80 28.71 24.80 6.68
CA LYS A 80 29.04 24.95 8.09
C LYS A 80 29.42 23.63 8.77
N HIS A 81 28.73 22.54 8.43
CA HIS A 81 29.01 21.21 8.93
C HIS A 81 30.42 20.74 8.56
N VAL A 82 30.85 21.03 7.33
CA VAL A 82 32.21 20.71 6.87
C VAL A 82 33.24 21.61 7.49
N GLU A 83 32.98 22.92 7.61
CA GLU A 83 33.88 23.91 8.25
C GLU A 83 34.10 23.63 9.74
N GLU A 84 33.08 23.11 10.44
CA GLU A 84 33.11 22.79 11.86
C GLU A 84 33.42 21.30 12.12
N GLU A 85 34.06 20.61 11.17
CA GLU A 85 34.51 19.21 11.29
C GLU A 85 33.40 18.22 11.73
N GLY A 86 32.16 18.47 11.30
CA GLY A 86 31.02 17.59 11.59
C GLY A 86 30.09 18.07 12.72
N GLU A 87 30.42 19.23 13.34
CA GLU A 87 29.59 19.81 14.41
C GLU A 87 28.42 20.61 13.84
N GLY A 88 27.18 20.13 14.04
CA GLY A 88 25.95 20.85 13.65
C GLY A 88 25.82 21.17 12.15
N GLY A 89 25.11 22.24 11.83
CA GLY A 89 25.05 22.81 10.47
C GLY A 89 24.16 22.12 9.45
N VAL A 90 23.71 20.89 9.67
CA VAL A 90 22.81 20.13 8.78
C VAL A 90 21.52 19.73 9.50
N PHE A 91 20.46 19.49 8.74
CA PHE A 91 19.23 18.92 9.27
C PHE A 91 19.40 17.40 9.42
N ALA A 92 19.55 16.95 10.65
CA ALA A 92 19.99 15.57 10.93
C ALA A 92 18.85 14.53 10.99
N PHE A 93 17.58 14.94 10.92
CA PHE A 93 16.42 14.09 11.21
C PHE A 93 16.49 13.45 12.61
N GLY A 94 17.12 14.13 13.54
CA GLY A 94 17.33 13.69 14.90
C GLY A 94 16.05 13.72 15.75
N SER A 95 16.15 13.24 17.01
CA SER A 95 15.03 13.26 17.95
C SER A 95 14.61 14.67 18.39
N SER A 96 15.50 15.65 18.26
CA SER A 96 15.23 17.06 18.54
C SER A 96 14.45 17.78 17.45
N ASP A 97 14.43 17.23 16.24
CA ASP A 97 13.74 17.86 15.11
C ASP A 97 12.24 17.57 15.17
N LEU A 98 11.43 18.58 14.91
CA LEU A 98 9.97 18.42 14.96
C LEU A 98 9.47 17.49 13.85
N PRO A 99 8.53 16.59 14.13
CA PRO A 99 7.98 15.65 13.14
C PRO A 99 7.43 16.34 11.88
N GLN A 100 6.79 17.49 12.02
CA GLN A 100 6.29 18.26 10.89
C GLN A 100 7.42 18.78 9.99
N ASP A 101 8.56 19.17 10.56
CA ASP A 101 9.70 19.68 9.79
C ASP A 101 10.38 18.55 9.03
N LYS A 102 10.51 17.37 9.64
CA LYS A 102 10.99 16.15 8.97
C LYS A 102 10.07 15.77 7.80
N SER A 103 8.76 15.75 8.04
CA SER A 103 7.78 15.46 7.00
C SER A 103 7.80 16.49 5.87
N ALA A 104 7.95 17.78 6.20
CA ALA A 104 8.00 18.84 5.21
C ALA A 104 9.15 18.65 4.20
N ARG A 105 10.32 18.15 4.67
CA ARG A 105 11.44 17.83 3.78
C ARG A 105 11.07 16.78 2.72
N CYS A 106 10.42 15.71 3.11
CA CYS A 106 9.97 14.67 2.20
C CYS A 106 8.85 15.18 1.27
N LEU A 107 7.89 15.92 1.81
CA LEU A 107 6.75 16.45 1.08
C LEU A 107 7.10 17.56 0.08
N THR A 108 8.30 18.12 0.13
CA THR A 108 8.80 19.00 -0.93
C THR A 108 8.70 18.32 -2.31
N CYS A 109 8.96 17.02 -2.39
CA CYS A 109 8.86 16.24 -3.61
C CYS A 109 7.62 15.32 -3.61
N HIS A 110 7.27 14.71 -2.46
CA HIS A 110 6.25 13.70 -2.32
C HIS A 110 4.84 14.22 -1.99
N SER A 111 4.61 15.54 -2.08
CA SER A 111 3.30 16.14 -1.80
C SER A 111 2.20 15.71 -2.80
N LYS A 112 2.57 15.39 -4.04
CA LYS A 112 1.62 14.91 -5.06
C LYS A 112 1.21 13.46 -4.81
N ASP A 113 2.14 12.64 -4.33
CA ASP A 113 1.91 11.22 -4.06
C ASP A 113 1.16 11.02 -2.74
N ASN A 114 1.37 11.94 -1.78
CA ASN A 114 0.79 11.87 -0.43
C ASN A 114 0.06 13.17 -0.06
N PRO A 115 -0.96 13.60 -0.83
CA PRO A 115 -1.59 14.92 -0.66
C PRO A 115 -2.37 15.04 0.66
N GLN A 116 -2.74 13.94 1.27
CA GLN A 116 -3.53 13.91 2.49
C GLN A 116 -2.70 13.61 3.75
N TYR A 117 -1.40 13.41 3.63
CA TYR A 117 -0.58 13.01 4.78
C TYR A 117 -0.71 13.98 5.96
N ALA A 118 -0.67 15.29 5.72
CA ALA A 118 -0.75 16.30 6.77
C ALA A 118 -2.04 16.23 7.62
N ILE A 119 -3.10 15.67 7.08
CA ILE A 119 -4.39 15.47 7.77
C ILE A 119 -4.64 14.01 8.15
N SER A 120 -3.70 13.11 7.88
CA SER A 120 -3.77 11.71 8.24
C SER A 120 -3.75 11.51 9.76
N PRO A 121 -4.26 10.37 10.27
CA PRO A 121 -4.14 10.03 11.69
C PRO A 121 -2.68 9.98 12.17
N HIS A 122 -1.75 9.50 11.33
CA HIS A 122 -0.33 9.42 11.68
C HIS A 122 0.29 10.80 11.87
N ALA A 123 0.04 11.73 10.95
CA ALA A 123 0.53 13.11 11.11
C ALA A 123 -0.10 13.80 12.34
N LYS A 124 -1.39 13.58 12.61
CA LYS A 124 -2.07 14.08 13.82
C LYS A 124 -1.52 13.48 15.12
N ALA A 125 -0.99 12.27 15.05
CA ALA A 125 -0.28 11.62 16.16
C ALA A 125 1.20 12.04 16.24
N ALA A 126 1.60 13.11 15.54
CA ALA A 126 2.96 13.61 15.48
C ALA A 126 4.00 12.58 15.00
N LEU A 127 3.60 11.69 14.10
CA LEU A 127 4.53 10.84 13.37
C LEU A 127 5.00 11.56 12.11
N ASP A 128 6.27 11.39 11.78
CA ASP A 128 6.87 11.80 10.50
C ASP A 128 7.10 10.57 9.61
N CYS A 129 7.82 10.74 8.51
CA CYS A 129 8.08 9.65 7.57
C CYS A 129 9.11 8.63 8.11
N THR A 130 10.02 9.07 8.99
CA THR A 130 11.20 8.31 9.38
C THR A 130 10.97 7.14 10.32
N PRO A 131 9.92 7.05 11.15
CA PRO A 131 9.61 5.83 11.89
C PRO A 131 9.37 4.62 11.00
N CYS A 132 8.78 4.82 9.83
CA CYS A 132 8.42 3.76 8.89
C CYS A 132 9.44 3.58 7.76
N HIS A 133 10.01 4.67 7.25
CA HIS A 133 10.90 4.67 6.10
C HIS A 133 12.35 4.94 6.49
N SER A 134 13.29 4.37 5.72
CA SER A 134 14.71 4.67 5.79
C SER A 134 15.28 4.82 4.40
N VAL A 135 15.87 5.99 4.12
CA VAL A 135 16.50 6.28 2.82
C VAL A 135 17.94 5.77 2.72
N HIS A 136 18.58 5.46 3.86
CA HIS A 136 19.97 5.03 3.92
C HIS A 136 20.13 3.53 4.21
N GLY A 137 19.13 2.90 4.86
CA GLY A 137 19.23 1.51 5.30
C GLY A 137 18.95 0.46 4.21
N ASP A 138 19.14 -0.79 4.55
CA ASP A 138 18.66 -1.91 3.76
C ASP A 138 17.15 -2.01 3.87
N THR A 139 16.50 -1.61 2.80
CA THR A 139 15.05 -1.47 2.74
C THR A 139 14.51 -2.07 1.45
N ASP A 140 13.21 -2.34 1.43
CA ASP A 140 12.51 -2.74 0.23
C ASP A 140 12.32 -1.56 -0.75
N ARG A 141 11.61 -1.81 -1.86
CA ARG A 141 11.34 -0.79 -2.88
C ARG A 141 10.60 0.43 -2.34
N ALA A 142 9.80 0.26 -1.30
CA ALA A 142 9.06 1.34 -0.64
C ALA A 142 9.87 2.02 0.47
N LEU A 143 11.14 1.66 0.64
CA LEU A 143 12.04 2.15 1.69
C LEU A 143 11.52 1.90 3.11
N LEU A 144 10.70 0.88 3.32
CA LEU A 144 10.25 0.48 4.65
C LEU A 144 11.38 -0.17 5.43
N LYS A 145 11.53 0.20 6.69
CA LYS A 145 12.54 -0.38 7.60
C LYS A 145 12.41 -1.88 7.79
N THR A 146 11.17 -2.36 7.67
CA THR A 146 10.82 -3.78 7.73
C THR A 146 9.72 -4.07 6.73
N GLY A 147 9.37 -5.34 6.51
CA GLY A 147 8.19 -5.67 5.68
C GLY A 147 6.91 -5.05 6.23
N VAL A 148 5.95 -4.74 5.36
CA VAL A 148 4.74 -3.95 5.64
C VAL A 148 4.07 -4.34 6.97
N ASN A 149 3.71 -5.63 7.13
CA ASN A 149 2.98 -6.07 8.32
C ASN A 149 3.80 -5.91 9.60
N LYS A 150 5.11 -6.18 9.55
CA LYS A 150 6.00 -6.00 10.69
C LYS A 150 6.16 -4.53 11.06
N ASN A 151 6.21 -3.66 10.06
CA ASN A 151 6.36 -2.22 10.26
C ASN A 151 5.15 -1.63 11.01
N CYS A 152 3.95 -2.02 10.60
CA CYS A 152 2.72 -1.61 11.28
C CYS A 152 2.62 -2.21 12.70
N ALA A 153 3.01 -3.46 12.87
CA ALA A 153 2.92 -4.21 14.13
C ALA A 153 3.76 -3.62 15.27
N VAL A 154 4.75 -2.79 14.99
CA VAL A 154 5.55 -2.11 16.02
C VAL A 154 4.67 -1.28 16.96
N CYS A 155 3.65 -0.63 16.43
CA CYS A 155 2.73 0.23 17.18
C CYS A 155 1.32 -0.37 17.32
N HIS A 156 0.80 -1.08 16.31
CA HIS A 156 -0.56 -1.62 16.25
C HIS A 156 -0.64 -3.07 16.75
N GLN A 157 -0.11 -3.35 17.92
CA GLN A 157 -0.05 -4.72 18.48
C GLN A 157 -1.44 -5.27 18.85
N ASP A 158 -2.35 -4.41 19.29
CA ASP A 158 -3.74 -4.73 19.58
C ASP A 158 -4.49 -5.23 18.35
N VAL A 159 -4.26 -4.59 17.20
CA VAL A 159 -4.81 -5.03 15.91
C VAL A 159 -4.19 -6.35 15.46
N VAL A 160 -2.88 -6.51 15.64
CA VAL A 160 -2.19 -7.77 15.32
C VAL A 160 -2.74 -8.94 16.13
N ALA A 161 -3.10 -8.70 17.40
CA ALA A 161 -3.73 -9.73 18.24
C ALA A 161 -5.09 -10.21 17.67
N GLN A 162 -5.86 -9.35 17.04
CA GLN A 162 -7.13 -9.74 16.41
C GLN A 162 -6.91 -10.72 15.26
N PHE A 163 -5.81 -10.60 14.51
CA PHE A 163 -5.43 -11.55 13.46
C PHE A 163 -4.95 -12.91 13.99
N GLN A 164 -4.91 -13.12 15.31
CA GLN A 164 -4.61 -14.43 15.93
C GLN A 164 -5.89 -15.23 16.25
N THR A 165 -7.07 -14.62 16.07
CA THR A 165 -8.35 -15.29 16.35
C THR A 165 -8.67 -16.40 15.32
N ASN A 166 -9.66 -17.24 15.61
CA ASN A 166 -9.99 -18.39 14.78
C ASN A 166 -10.51 -17.98 13.39
N GLU A 167 -11.39 -16.99 13.34
CA GLU A 167 -11.92 -16.42 12.11
C GLU A 167 -11.20 -15.12 11.84
N ARG A 168 -10.45 -15.04 10.74
CA ARG A 168 -9.62 -13.88 10.41
C ARG A 168 -9.30 -13.78 8.94
N HIS A 169 -8.91 -12.61 8.48
CA HIS A 169 -8.23 -12.47 7.22
C HIS A 169 -6.80 -13.04 7.29
N ARG A 170 -6.32 -13.59 6.17
CA ARG A 170 -5.08 -14.38 6.09
C ARG A 170 -3.83 -13.50 5.94
N LEU A 171 -3.63 -12.60 6.91
CA LEU A 171 -2.48 -11.70 6.96
C LEU A 171 -1.17 -12.44 7.26
N GLN A 172 -1.23 -13.40 8.18
CA GLN A 172 -0.07 -14.18 8.62
C GLN A 172 0.43 -15.14 7.54
N GLU A 173 -0.48 -15.64 6.73
CA GLU A 173 -0.18 -16.52 5.61
C GLU A 173 0.35 -15.75 4.38
N GLY A 174 0.47 -14.43 4.46
CA GLY A 174 1.03 -13.58 3.42
C GLY A 174 0.12 -13.35 2.21
N ILE A 175 -1.16 -13.71 2.31
CA ILE A 175 -2.15 -13.51 1.23
C ILE A 175 -2.45 -12.01 1.06
N MET A 176 -2.37 -11.25 2.16
CA MET A 176 -2.58 -9.81 2.17
C MET A 176 -1.66 -9.11 3.16
N THR A 177 -1.59 -7.80 3.05
CA THR A 177 -0.86 -6.92 3.96
C THR A 177 -1.82 -5.88 4.55
N CYS A 178 -1.38 -5.16 5.58
CA CYS A 178 -2.17 -4.06 6.15
C CYS A 178 -2.55 -3.03 5.07
N THR A 179 -1.63 -2.76 4.13
CA THR A 179 -1.85 -1.82 3.02
C THR A 179 -2.76 -2.35 1.91
N THR A 180 -3.19 -3.59 1.98
CA THR A 180 -4.25 -4.09 1.09
C THR A 180 -5.59 -3.37 1.34
N CYS A 181 -5.82 -2.96 2.59
CA CYS A 181 -7.04 -2.27 3.02
C CYS A 181 -6.79 -0.84 3.50
N HIS A 182 -5.60 -0.55 4.05
CA HIS A 182 -5.28 0.75 4.65
C HIS A 182 -4.21 1.48 3.83
N ASP A 183 -4.41 2.79 3.64
CA ASP A 183 -3.35 3.69 3.21
C ASP A 183 -2.88 4.52 4.42
N PRO A 184 -1.65 4.30 4.90
CA PRO A 184 -1.13 5.02 6.07
C PRO A 184 -0.91 6.51 5.83
N HIS A 185 -0.91 6.96 4.57
CA HIS A 185 -0.70 8.34 4.19
C HIS A 185 -2.00 9.12 3.99
N GLU A 186 -3.14 8.44 3.89
CA GLU A 186 -4.43 9.08 3.66
C GLU A 186 -5.13 9.50 4.97
N ALA A 187 -6.01 10.49 4.86
CA ALA A 187 -6.99 10.77 5.89
C ALA A 187 -7.94 9.57 6.05
N ALA A 188 -8.25 9.20 7.30
CA ALA A 188 -9.04 8.00 7.65
C ALA A 188 -10.49 7.96 7.12
N THR A 189 -10.85 8.83 6.21
CA THR A 189 -12.23 9.18 5.89
C THR A 189 -12.88 8.38 4.77
N ARG A 190 -12.13 7.64 3.95
CA ARG A 190 -12.74 6.93 2.82
C ARG A 190 -13.66 5.78 3.22
N SER A 191 -13.37 5.11 4.33
CA SER A 191 -14.22 4.01 4.81
C SER A 191 -15.40 4.45 5.66
N ARG A 192 -15.50 5.75 6.01
CA ARG A 192 -16.50 6.27 6.93
C ARG A 192 -17.45 7.32 6.34
N LEU A 193 -17.22 7.78 5.13
CA LEU A 193 -18.19 8.65 4.44
C LEU A 193 -19.32 7.77 3.94
N GLY A 194 -20.36 7.72 4.75
CA GLY A 194 -21.50 6.87 4.57
C GLY A 194 -22.05 6.82 3.15
N GLY A 195 -22.50 5.65 2.76
CA GLY A 195 -23.18 5.39 1.51
C GLY A 195 -22.28 4.95 0.35
N PHE A 196 -20.98 5.09 0.44
CA PHE A 196 -20.03 4.48 -0.49
C PHE A 196 -19.24 3.41 0.27
N LYS A 197 -19.90 2.36 0.41
CA LYS A 197 -19.48 1.06 0.84
C LYS A 197 -18.04 0.79 0.69
N ASP A 198 -17.62 0.09 1.60
CA ASP A 198 -16.42 -0.69 1.75
C ASP A 198 -15.91 -1.25 0.42
N GLU A 199 -15.64 -0.36 -0.56
CA GLU A 199 -15.07 -0.71 -1.86
C GLU A 199 -13.84 -1.61 -1.70
N GLN A 200 -13.15 -1.44 -0.59
CA GLN A 200 -12.02 -2.28 -0.22
C GLN A 200 -12.42 -3.72 0.06
N CYS A 201 -13.58 -3.95 0.67
CA CYS A 201 -14.10 -5.29 0.95
C CYS A 201 -14.61 -5.96 -0.31
N ILE A 202 -15.40 -5.25 -1.11
CA ILE A 202 -16.05 -5.80 -2.31
C ILE A 202 -15.08 -6.04 -3.46
N ARG A 203 -13.85 -5.51 -3.43
CA ARG A 203 -12.80 -5.91 -4.39
C ARG A 203 -12.52 -7.41 -4.36
N CYS A 204 -12.66 -8.05 -3.19
CA CYS A 204 -12.47 -9.48 -3.02
C CYS A 204 -13.82 -10.20 -2.79
N HIS A 205 -14.74 -9.58 -2.06
CA HIS A 205 -16.08 -10.10 -1.74
C HIS A 205 -17.14 -9.56 -2.73
N THR A 206 -16.89 -9.74 -4.02
CA THR A 206 -17.70 -9.19 -5.11
C THR A 206 -19.16 -9.64 -5.06
N ASP A 207 -19.41 -10.86 -4.57
CA ASP A 207 -20.74 -11.44 -4.42
C ASP A 207 -21.58 -10.80 -3.31
N LYS A 208 -20.95 -9.97 -2.44
CA LYS A 208 -21.62 -9.23 -1.36
C LYS A 208 -21.86 -7.76 -1.71
N GLY A 209 -21.26 -7.28 -2.79
CA GLY A 209 -21.30 -5.86 -3.19
C GLY A 209 -22.53 -5.42 -3.96
N GLY A 210 -23.32 -6.35 -4.46
CA GLY A 210 -24.45 -6.05 -5.35
C GLY A 210 -24.02 -5.62 -6.76
N PRO A 211 -24.85 -4.86 -7.50
CA PRO A 211 -26.16 -4.34 -7.05
C PRO A 211 -27.22 -5.43 -6.88
N PHE A 212 -28.06 -5.28 -5.87
CA PHE A 212 -29.19 -6.16 -5.63
C PHE A 212 -30.51 -5.41 -5.87
N LEU A 213 -31.56 -6.13 -6.30
CA LEU A 213 -32.90 -5.58 -6.42
C LEU A 213 -33.48 -5.18 -5.04
N TYR A 214 -33.16 -6.00 -4.03
CA TYR A 214 -33.52 -5.78 -2.63
C TYR A 214 -32.22 -5.73 -1.84
N GLU A 215 -31.83 -4.54 -1.42
CA GLU A 215 -30.64 -4.33 -0.62
C GLU A 215 -30.97 -4.35 0.87
N HIS A 216 -30.06 -4.91 1.68
CA HIS A 216 -30.14 -4.77 3.12
C HIS A 216 -29.55 -3.41 3.51
N GLU A 217 -30.37 -2.51 4.01
CA GLU A 217 -30.01 -1.12 4.24
C GLU A 217 -28.79 -0.99 5.16
N ALA A 218 -28.68 -1.84 6.18
CA ALA A 218 -27.51 -1.85 7.06
C ALA A 218 -26.20 -2.07 6.32
N SER A 219 -26.15 -2.98 5.33
CA SER A 219 -24.95 -3.21 4.53
C SER A 219 -24.65 -2.05 3.59
N GLN A 220 -25.61 -1.20 3.30
CA GLN A 220 -25.47 -0.06 2.39
C GLN A 220 -25.10 1.25 3.13
N VAL A 221 -25.69 1.44 4.29
CA VAL A 221 -25.55 2.70 5.07
C VAL A 221 -24.47 2.55 6.14
N GLU A 222 -24.52 1.47 6.92
CA GLU A 222 -23.60 1.24 8.05
C GLU A 222 -22.29 0.57 7.61
N GLY A 223 -22.31 -0.16 6.51
CA GLY A 223 -21.17 -0.87 5.95
C GLY A 223 -20.89 -2.23 6.57
N CYS A 224 -19.90 -2.94 6.03
CA CYS A 224 -19.56 -4.31 6.40
C CYS A 224 -19.14 -4.44 7.87
N ALA A 225 -18.41 -3.46 8.39
CA ALA A 225 -17.88 -3.46 9.75
C ALA A 225 -18.97 -3.28 10.84
N SER A 226 -20.21 -2.98 10.48
CA SER A 226 -21.32 -2.97 11.44
C SER A 226 -21.69 -4.37 11.94
N CYS A 227 -21.40 -5.38 11.11
CA CYS A 227 -21.68 -6.78 11.41
C CYS A 227 -20.42 -7.64 11.55
N HIS A 228 -19.30 -7.22 10.95
CA HIS A 228 -18.08 -7.99 10.90
C HIS A 228 -16.90 -7.29 11.59
N GLU A 229 -16.14 -8.06 12.37
CA GLU A 229 -14.83 -7.68 12.92
C GLU A 229 -13.77 -7.93 11.84
N VAL A 230 -13.42 -6.88 11.10
CA VAL A 230 -12.66 -7.00 9.84
C VAL A 230 -11.23 -7.54 9.98
N HIS A 231 -10.63 -7.46 11.15
CA HIS A 231 -9.30 -8.01 11.40
C HIS A 231 -9.35 -9.47 11.83
N GLY A 232 -10.38 -9.83 12.60
CA GLY A 232 -10.63 -11.18 13.07
C GLY A 232 -11.49 -11.23 14.32
N SER A 233 -12.16 -12.35 14.53
CA SER A 233 -13.07 -12.61 15.63
C SER A 233 -13.01 -14.08 16.04
N ASN A 234 -13.42 -14.38 17.26
CA ASN A 234 -13.68 -15.74 17.69
C ASN A 234 -15.04 -16.26 17.19
N ASN A 235 -15.88 -15.36 16.70
CA ASN A 235 -17.20 -15.67 16.20
C ASN A 235 -17.14 -16.10 14.74
N ARG A 236 -17.95 -17.09 14.39
CA ARG A 236 -18.04 -17.59 13.01
C ARG A 236 -18.32 -16.46 12.02
N HIS A 237 -17.68 -16.51 10.85
CA HIS A 237 -17.76 -15.48 9.81
C HIS A 237 -17.27 -14.10 10.27
N MET A 238 -16.42 -14.05 11.26
CA MET A 238 -15.90 -12.80 11.85
C MET A 238 -17.03 -11.85 12.33
N LEU A 239 -18.14 -12.39 12.83
CA LEU A 239 -19.24 -11.57 13.32
C LEU A 239 -18.87 -10.85 14.62
N THR A 240 -19.43 -9.64 14.81
CA THR A 240 -19.30 -8.86 16.04
C THR A 240 -19.99 -9.54 17.23
N HIS A 241 -20.98 -10.36 16.99
CA HIS A 241 -21.75 -11.11 17.99
C HIS A 241 -21.59 -12.60 17.82
N GLN A 242 -21.62 -13.34 18.92
CA GLN A 242 -21.54 -14.80 18.90
C GLN A 242 -22.82 -15.41 18.33
N SER A 243 -23.97 -14.87 18.69
CA SER A 243 -25.28 -15.28 18.19
C SER A 243 -25.71 -14.38 17.02
N THR A 244 -26.20 -14.99 15.94
CA THR A 244 -26.81 -14.22 14.85
C THR A 244 -28.09 -13.53 15.28
N ALA A 245 -28.84 -14.09 16.22
CA ALA A 245 -30.02 -13.44 16.78
C ALA A 245 -29.67 -12.15 17.48
N ASP A 246 -28.64 -12.15 18.35
CA ASP A 246 -28.19 -10.95 19.06
C ASP A 246 -27.74 -9.86 18.09
N LEU A 247 -27.02 -10.25 17.04
CA LEU A 247 -26.63 -9.34 15.98
C LEU A 247 -27.83 -8.72 15.27
N CYS A 248 -28.82 -9.55 14.88
CA CYS A 248 -30.01 -9.07 14.20
C CYS A 248 -30.85 -8.16 15.11
N PHE A 249 -31.04 -8.55 16.38
CA PHE A 249 -31.82 -7.81 17.36
C PHE A 249 -31.16 -6.51 17.83
N SER A 250 -29.88 -6.29 17.54
CA SER A 250 -29.25 -5.01 17.81
C SER A 250 -29.91 -3.86 17.02
N CYS A 251 -30.51 -4.17 15.87
CA CYS A 251 -31.23 -3.21 15.02
C CYS A 251 -32.72 -3.56 14.89
N HIS A 252 -33.07 -4.85 14.79
CA HIS A 252 -34.44 -5.35 14.69
C HIS A 252 -34.99 -5.61 16.10
N GLY A 253 -35.69 -4.64 16.68
CA GLY A 253 -36.12 -4.70 18.08
C GLY A 253 -36.94 -5.94 18.51
N THR A 254 -37.73 -6.51 17.60
CA THR A 254 -38.47 -7.76 17.86
C THR A 254 -38.72 -8.52 16.55
N ALA A 255 -38.72 -9.83 16.61
CA ALA A 255 -39.24 -10.64 15.51
C ALA A 255 -40.78 -10.50 15.46
N PRO A 256 -41.37 -10.44 14.26
CA PRO A 256 -42.81 -10.45 14.11
C PRO A 256 -43.46 -11.66 14.80
N SER A 257 -44.67 -11.49 15.35
CA SER A 257 -45.36 -12.51 16.12
C SER A 257 -45.57 -13.86 15.38
N TRP A 258 -45.60 -13.80 14.05
CA TRP A 258 -45.73 -15.03 13.22
C TRP A 258 -44.45 -15.87 13.14
N HIS A 259 -43.29 -15.36 13.64
CA HIS A 259 -42.09 -16.18 13.83
C HIS A 259 -42.24 -17.19 14.98
N GLY A 260 -43.17 -16.98 15.90
CA GLY A 260 -43.47 -17.93 16.98
C GLY A 260 -42.22 -18.22 17.83
N TYR A 261 -41.84 -19.50 17.91
CA TYR A 261 -40.69 -19.99 18.67
C TYR A 261 -39.34 -19.54 18.13
N PHE A 262 -39.28 -18.95 16.94
CA PHE A 262 -38.04 -18.48 16.30
C PHE A 262 -37.60 -17.08 16.74
N SER A 263 -38.13 -16.60 17.83
CA SER A 263 -37.79 -15.30 18.41
C SER A 263 -36.79 -15.37 19.58
N SER A 264 -36.18 -16.54 19.82
CA SER A 264 -35.19 -16.73 20.89
C SER A 264 -33.77 -16.39 20.44
N GLN A 265 -32.89 -16.14 21.40
CA GLN A 265 -31.46 -15.89 21.17
C GLN A 265 -30.76 -17.08 20.49
N ASP A 266 -31.30 -18.28 20.57
CA ASP A 266 -30.75 -19.48 19.92
C ASP A 266 -31.15 -19.58 18.43
N THR A 267 -31.96 -18.66 17.93
CA THR A 267 -32.43 -18.70 16.55
C THR A 267 -31.36 -18.21 15.60
N ASN A 268 -30.98 -19.06 14.65
CA ASN A 268 -30.13 -18.65 13.56
C ASN A 268 -30.97 -18.08 12.39
N CYS A 269 -31.13 -16.77 12.37
CA CYS A 269 -31.98 -16.05 11.41
C CYS A 269 -31.55 -16.31 9.95
N VAL A 270 -30.25 -16.44 9.69
CA VAL A 270 -29.71 -16.66 8.33
C VAL A 270 -29.96 -18.07 7.78
N THR A 271 -30.54 -18.97 8.57
CA THR A 271 -31.02 -20.25 8.05
C THR A 271 -32.16 -20.07 7.04
N CYS A 272 -33.01 -19.09 7.27
CA CYS A 272 -34.10 -18.73 6.35
C CYS A 272 -33.76 -17.47 5.55
N HIS A 273 -33.23 -16.44 6.22
CA HIS A 273 -32.80 -15.18 5.58
C HIS A 273 -31.38 -15.30 5.03
N ALA A 274 -31.19 -16.23 4.10
CA ALA A 274 -29.85 -16.65 3.66
C ALA A 274 -29.10 -15.61 2.81
N THR A 275 -29.82 -14.67 2.20
CA THR A 275 -29.25 -13.65 1.31
C THR A 275 -29.18 -12.28 1.99
N ILE A 276 -28.73 -12.25 3.25
CA ILE A 276 -28.79 -11.08 4.12
C ILE A 276 -28.01 -9.84 3.58
N HIS A 277 -27.03 -10.03 2.71
CA HIS A 277 -26.29 -8.91 2.09
C HIS A 277 -27.08 -8.23 0.97
N GLY A 278 -28.11 -8.90 0.44
CA GLY A 278 -29.00 -8.44 -0.60
C GLY A 278 -29.54 -9.60 -1.42
N SER A 279 -30.68 -9.39 -2.09
CA SER A 279 -31.36 -10.41 -2.89
C SER A 279 -31.90 -9.82 -4.20
N ASN A 280 -31.85 -10.62 -5.25
CA ASN A 280 -32.54 -10.31 -6.51
C ASN A 280 -33.88 -11.03 -6.63
N LEU A 281 -34.26 -11.84 -5.63
CA LEU A 281 -35.42 -12.72 -5.69
C LEU A 281 -36.50 -12.35 -4.66
N ASP A 282 -36.11 -12.06 -3.41
CA ASP A 282 -37.07 -11.84 -2.33
C ASP A 282 -36.60 -10.70 -1.42
N ARG A 283 -37.51 -9.73 -1.17
CA ARG A 283 -37.27 -8.58 -0.29
C ARG A 283 -37.04 -8.94 1.18
N ARG A 284 -37.37 -10.15 1.60
CA ARG A 284 -37.13 -10.68 2.95
C ARG A 284 -35.84 -11.45 3.03
N PHE A 285 -35.04 -11.45 1.96
CA PHE A 285 -33.75 -12.17 1.88
C PHE A 285 -33.87 -13.69 2.05
N LEU A 286 -35.03 -14.24 1.75
CA LEU A 286 -35.24 -15.69 1.71
C LEU A 286 -34.57 -16.29 0.48
N LYS A 287 -34.24 -17.58 0.55
CA LYS A 287 -33.75 -18.33 -0.61
C LYS A 287 -34.80 -18.44 -1.69
#